data_f689e49a369957320769aca613bb9f82
#
_entry.id   f689e49a369957320769aca613bb9f82
#
_cell.length_a   1.000
_cell.length_b   1.000
_cell.length_c   1.000
_cell.angle_alpha   90.00
_cell.angle_beta   90.00
_cell.angle_gamma   90.00
#
_symmetry.space_group_name_H-M   'P 1'
#
loop_
_entity.id
_entity.type
_entity.pdbx_description
1 polymer ?
#
loop_
_entity_poly.entity_id
_entity_poly.type
_entity_poly.pdbx_seq_one_letter_code
_entity_poly.pdbx_strand_id
1 'polypeptide(L)'
;MNNKVFSKTRANPSLAYCYIEECINEPDNKMYRYYHWDSKHKMYSERTLIMDEARLVNYLMYQKPDYLMQLLNECRLYSYVLRKVRAYNKAVDSQTSELCKDDQEMQLALRLGDMDKYAALERSNRHKAEEMLRDSFYAA
;
A
#
# COMPACT_ATOMS: atom_id res chain seq x y z
N MET A 1 -10.68 16.75 10.70
CA MET A 1 -10.74 15.32 10.76
C MET A 1 -10.00 14.78 11.95
N ASN A 2 -10.59 13.86 12.62
CA ASN A 2 -9.97 13.29 13.79
C ASN A 2 -9.00 12.20 13.40
N ASN A 3 -7.84 12.23 14.00
CA ASN A 3 -6.92 11.12 13.88
C ASN A 3 -7.48 9.93 14.61
N LYS A 4 -7.57 8.79 13.92
CA LYS A 4 -8.05 7.57 14.54
C LYS A 4 -6.85 6.75 15.00
N VAL A 5 -6.95 6.26 16.23
CA VAL A 5 -5.90 5.45 16.80
C VAL A 5 -6.47 4.08 17.12
N PHE A 6 -5.93 3.05 16.49
CA PHE A 6 -6.38 1.69 16.67
C PHE A 6 -5.45 0.94 17.62
N SER A 7 -6.04 0.16 18.49
CA SER A 7 -5.34 -0.66 19.48
C SER A 7 -4.53 0.08 20.54
N LYS A 8 -4.59 1.39 20.55
CA LYS A 8 -3.82 2.13 21.55
C LYS A 8 -4.27 1.87 22.97
N THR A 9 -5.58 1.64 23.13
CA THR A 9 -6.12 1.45 24.46
C THR A 9 -6.12 0.02 24.92
N ARG A 10 -5.46 -0.85 24.16
CA ARG A 10 -5.49 -2.15 24.56
C ARG A 10 -4.74 -2.32 25.80
N ALA A 11 -5.29 -3.08 26.51
CA ALA A 11 -4.79 -3.56 27.62
C ALA A 11 -3.67 -3.13 28.20
N ASN A 12 -3.64 -3.46 29.16
CA ASN A 12 -2.62 -3.46 29.88
C ASN A 12 -2.11 -2.21 29.88
N PRO A 13 -2.04 -1.84 30.94
CA PRO A 13 -1.50 -0.62 31.09
C PRO A 13 -0.43 -0.49 30.16
N SER A 14 0.04 -1.49 29.94
CA SER A 14 1.06 -1.44 29.13
C SER A 14 0.70 -1.12 27.82
N LEU A 15 -0.32 -0.87 27.50
CA LEU A 15 -0.43 -0.36 26.24
C LEU A 15 -0.61 -1.33 25.14
N ALA A 16 -0.97 -0.88 24.02
CA ALA A 16 -0.93 -1.65 22.81
C ALA A 16 0.51 -1.82 22.37
N TYR A 17 0.87 -3.04 21.99
CA TYR A 17 2.18 -3.26 21.41
C TYR A 17 2.30 -2.64 20.03
N CYS A 18 1.20 -2.61 19.30
CA CYS A 18 1.18 -2.02 17.97
C CYS A 18 -0.10 -1.21 17.81
N TYR A 19 0.03 -0.06 17.18
CA TYR A 19 -1.15 0.73 16.81
C TYR A 19 -0.82 1.63 15.63
N ILE A 20 -1.87 2.19 15.01
CA ILE A 20 -1.72 3.12 13.90
C ILE A 20 -2.45 4.41 14.20
N GLU A 21 -1.98 5.47 13.55
CA GLU A 21 -2.57 6.78 13.65
C GLU A 21 -2.80 7.31 12.25
N GLU A 22 -4.02 7.78 11.97
CA GLU A 22 -4.34 8.39 10.70
C GLU A 22 -3.84 9.82 10.71
N CYS A 23 -2.88 10.13 9.84
CA CYS A 23 -2.28 11.45 9.78
C CYS A 23 -2.88 12.31 8.68
N ILE A 24 -3.05 11.73 7.49
CA ILE A 24 -3.66 12.41 6.35
C ILE A 24 -4.62 11.43 5.70
N ASN A 25 -5.82 11.89 5.38
CA ASN A 25 -6.81 11.05 4.69
C ASN A 25 -7.57 11.89 3.67
N GLU A 26 -6.88 12.21 2.58
CA GLU A 26 -7.46 12.87 1.42
C GLU A 26 -7.54 11.88 0.27
N PRO A 27 -8.42 12.08 -0.72
CA PRO A 27 -8.60 11.12 -1.81
C PRO A 27 -7.31 10.70 -2.50
N ASP A 28 -6.41 11.65 -2.73
CA ASP A 28 -5.19 11.38 -3.47
C ASP A 28 -3.95 11.35 -2.58
N ASN A 29 -4.12 11.53 -1.29
CA ASN A 29 -2.98 11.61 -0.37
C ASN A 29 -3.38 11.06 0.99
N LYS A 30 -2.90 9.87 1.30
CA LYS A 30 -3.17 9.23 2.58
C LYS A 30 -1.86 8.90 3.26
N MET A 31 -1.83 9.12 4.56
CA MET A 31 -0.65 8.80 5.36
C MET A 31 -1.08 8.27 6.72
N TYR A 32 -0.46 7.18 7.11
CA TYR A 32 -0.63 6.59 8.44
C TYR A 32 0.72 6.41 9.08
N ARG A 33 0.75 6.47 10.40
CA ARG A 33 1.93 6.09 11.17
C ARG A 33 1.66 4.79 11.88
N TYR A 34 2.60 3.87 11.76
CA TYR A 34 2.55 2.58 12.44
C TYR A 34 3.55 2.59 13.58
N TYR A 35 3.09 2.22 14.76
CA TYR A 35 3.90 2.20 15.96
C TYR A 35 4.01 0.77 16.47
N HIS A 36 5.22 0.36 16.81
CA HIS A 36 5.50 -0.95 17.34
C HIS A 36 6.32 -0.79 18.63
N TRP A 37 5.87 -1.40 19.70
CA TRP A 37 6.57 -1.30 20.97
C TRP A 37 7.88 -2.06 20.92
N ASP A 38 8.97 -1.39 21.29
CA ASP A 38 10.29 -2.00 21.41
C ASP A 38 10.59 -2.14 22.90
N SER A 39 10.45 -3.36 23.42
CA SER A 39 10.63 -3.61 24.84
C SER A 39 12.09 -3.47 25.28
N LYS A 40 13.02 -3.61 24.35
CA LYS A 40 14.44 -3.45 24.66
C LYS A 40 14.78 -2.00 24.96
N HIS A 41 14.29 -1.09 24.13
CA HIS A 41 14.53 0.33 24.28
C HIS A 41 13.43 1.07 25.02
N LYS A 42 12.36 0.37 25.37
CA LYS A 42 11.21 0.92 26.10
C LYS A 42 10.63 2.14 25.43
N MET A 43 10.46 2.06 24.12
CA MET A 43 9.88 3.12 23.31
C MET A 43 9.21 2.52 22.09
N TYR A 44 8.37 3.30 21.43
CA TYR A 44 7.77 2.86 20.18
C TYR A 44 8.70 3.18 19.03
N SER A 45 8.89 2.21 18.14
CA SER A 45 9.47 2.49 16.84
C SER A 45 8.35 2.97 15.93
N GLU A 46 8.66 3.87 15.04
CA GLU A 46 7.68 4.52 14.19
C GLU A 46 8.00 4.28 12.73
N ARG A 47 6.97 3.98 11.94
CA ARG A 47 7.11 3.85 10.50
C ARG A 47 5.97 4.57 9.82
N THR A 48 6.29 5.27 8.74
CA THR A 48 5.29 6.01 7.98
C THR A 48 4.82 5.15 6.82
N LEU A 49 3.51 5.04 6.67
CA LEU A 49 2.89 4.30 5.57
C LEU A 49 2.27 5.31 4.63
N ILE A 50 2.68 5.28 3.37
CA ILE A 50 2.21 6.20 2.34
C ILE A 50 1.86 5.44 1.07
N MET A 51 1.20 6.12 0.13
CA MET A 51 0.85 5.57 -1.18
C MET A 51 0.07 4.26 -1.06
N ASP A 52 0.49 3.21 -1.73
CA ASP A 52 -0.25 1.94 -1.73
C ASP A 52 -0.34 1.33 -0.34
N GLU A 53 0.67 1.50 0.49
CA GLU A 53 0.63 1.05 1.87
C GLU A 53 -0.50 1.73 2.64
N ALA A 54 -0.58 3.04 2.51
CA ALA A 54 -1.62 3.81 3.18
C ALA A 54 -3.01 3.50 2.63
N ARG A 55 -3.13 3.30 1.32
CA ARG A 55 -4.40 2.92 0.70
C ARG A 55 -4.90 1.58 1.22
N LEU A 56 -4.00 0.62 1.40
CA LEU A 56 -4.37 -0.68 1.94
C LEU A 56 -4.85 -0.55 3.40
N VAL A 57 -4.14 0.20 4.22
CA VAL A 57 -4.54 0.43 5.60
C VAL A 57 -5.89 1.14 5.66
N ASN A 58 -6.10 2.13 4.79
CA ASN A 58 -7.37 2.84 4.72
C ASN A 58 -8.51 1.89 4.34
N TYR A 59 -8.27 1.02 3.37
CA TYR A 59 -9.26 0.03 2.98
C TYR A 59 -9.62 -0.88 4.16
N LEU A 60 -8.62 -1.39 4.86
CA LEU A 60 -8.85 -2.24 6.03
C LEU A 60 -9.63 -1.51 7.12
N MET A 61 -9.26 -0.25 7.36
CA MET A 61 -9.88 0.54 8.42
C MET A 61 -11.39 0.74 8.21
N TYR A 62 -11.79 1.00 6.97
CA TYR A 62 -13.18 1.31 6.66
C TYR A 62 -13.99 0.14 6.13
N GLN A 63 -13.35 -0.90 5.61
CA GLN A 63 -14.06 -2.05 5.05
C GLN A 63 -13.90 -3.32 5.87
N LYS A 64 -12.79 -3.47 6.57
CA LYS A 64 -12.49 -4.67 7.36
C LYS A 64 -11.85 -4.31 8.69
N PRO A 65 -12.52 -3.50 9.51
CA PRO A 65 -11.91 -3.02 10.76
C PRO A 65 -11.55 -4.14 11.74
N ASP A 66 -12.34 -5.21 11.78
CA ASP A 66 -12.03 -6.32 12.68
C ASP A 66 -10.75 -7.03 12.29
N TYR A 67 -10.52 -7.18 10.98
CA TYR A 67 -9.28 -7.78 10.49
C TYR A 67 -8.09 -6.87 10.78
N LEU A 68 -8.27 -5.56 10.61
CA LEU A 68 -7.23 -4.61 10.96
C LEU A 68 -6.85 -4.72 12.43
N MET A 69 -7.84 -4.79 13.31
CA MET A 69 -7.59 -4.93 14.73
C MET A 69 -6.87 -6.24 15.05
N GLN A 70 -7.24 -7.32 14.37
CA GLN A 70 -6.56 -8.59 14.54
C GLN A 70 -5.08 -8.50 14.16
N LEU A 71 -4.79 -7.88 13.02
CA LEU A 71 -3.41 -7.70 12.57
C LEU A 71 -2.61 -6.85 13.55
N LEU A 72 -3.21 -5.79 14.08
CA LEU A 72 -2.55 -4.96 15.07
C LEU A 72 -2.32 -5.70 16.37
N ASN A 73 -3.32 -6.45 16.83
CA ASN A 73 -3.21 -7.22 18.07
C ASN A 73 -2.13 -8.31 18.00
N GLU A 74 -1.91 -8.84 16.82
CA GLU A 74 -0.89 -9.87 16.59
C GLU A 74 0.44 -9.28 16.12
N CYS A 75 0.53 -7.96 16.05
CA CYS A 75 1.72 -7.24 15.56
C CYS A 75 2.13 -7.67 14.14
N ARG A 76 1.15 -7.93 13.30
CA ARG A 76 1.36 -8.42 11.93
C ARG A 76 1.01 -7.41 10.86
N LEU A 77 0.51 -6.23 11.23
CA LEU A 77 0.04 -5.28 10.22
C LEU A 77 1.15 -4.86 9.27
N TYR A 78 2.30 -4.48 9.79
CA TYR A 78 3.37 -3.96 8.96
C TYR A 78 3.87 -5.00 7.95
N SER A 79 4.11 -6.22 8.40
CA SER A 79 4.54 -7.30 7.51
C SER A 79 3.47 -7.67 6.49
N TYR A 80 2.20 -7.64 6.90
CA TYR A 80 1.09 -7.89 5.99
C TYR A 80 1.05 -6.84 4.87
N VAL A 81 1.14 -5.56 5.26
CA VAL A 81 1.10 -4.45 4.29
C VAL A 81 2.27 -4.56 3.31
N LEU A 82 3.48 -4.77 3.82
CA LEU A 82 4.65 -4.89 2.94
C LEU A 82 4.51 -6.05 1.96
N ARG A 83 4.06 -7.19 2.44
CA ARG A 83 3.88 -8.37 1.58
C ARG A 83 2.85 -8.12 0.48
N LYS A 84 1.73 -7.50 0.84
CA LYS A 84 0.67 -7.22 -0.13
C LYS A 84 1.13 -6.20 -1.17
N VAL A 85 1.81 -5.15 -0.75
CA VAL A 85 2.31 -4.12 -1.67
C VAL A 85 3.37 -4.70 -2.61
N ARG A 86 4.28 -5.52 -2.09
CA ARG A 86 5.28 -6.16 -2.94
C ARG A 86 4.65 -7.08 -3.97
N ALA A 87 3.67 -7.88 -3.55
CA ALA A 87 2.98 -8.79 -4.48
C ALA A 87 2.23 -8.01 -5.55
N TYR A 88 1.57 -6.92 -5.16
CA TYR A 88 0.87 -6.07 -6.10
C TYR A 88 1.82 -5.43 -7.11
N ASN A 89 2.92 -4.86 -6.64
CA ASN A 89 3.90 -4.23 -7.52
C ASN A 89 4.50 -5.23 -8.51
N LYS A 90 4.78 -6.43 -8.04
CA LYS A 90 5.30 -7.48 -8.92
C LYS A 90 4.27 -7.88 -9.99
N ALA A 91 3.01 -8.00 -9.59
CA ALA A 91 1.93 -8.32 -10.53
C ALA A 91 1.72 -7.19 -11.54
N VAL A 92 1.79 -5.93 -11.09
CA VAL A 92 1.69 -4.77 -11.98
C VAL A 92 2.84 -4.76 -12.98
N ASP A 93 4.06 -5.03 -12.53
CA ASP A 93 5.21 -5.07 -13.42
C ASP A 93 5.06 -6.15 -14.49
N SER A 94 4.61 -7.35 -14.10
CA SER A 94 4.38 -8.43 -15.05
C SER A 94 3.28 -8.11 -16.05
N GLN A 95 2.17 -7.57 -15.58
CA GLN A 95 1.05 -7.22 -16.44
C GLN A 95 1.42 -6.08 -17.38
N THR A 96 2.18 -5.11 -16.90
CA THR A 96 2.67 -4.00 -17.74
C THR A 96 3.55 -4.55 -18.86
N SER A 97 4.44 -5.49 -18.54
CA SER A 97 5.30 -6.10 -19.55
C SER A 97 4.47 -6.80 -20.64
N GLU A 98 3.42 -7.52 -20.24
CA GLU A 98 2.55 -8.18 -21.22
C GLU A 98 1.82 -7.17 -22.11
N LEU A 99 1.29 -6.10 -21.52
CA LEU A 99 0.61 -5.06 -22.29
C LEU A 99 1.58 -4.37 -23.27
N CYS A 100 2.81 -4.13 -22.83
CA CYS A 100 3.81 -3.48 -23.68
C CYS A 100 4.24 -4.38 -24.84
N LYS A 101 4.32 -5.68 -24.63
CA LYS A 101 4.68 -6.61 -25.71
C LYS A 101 3.67 -6.58 -26.84
N ASP A 102 2.39 -6.42 -26.49
CA ASP A 102 1.32 -6.43 -27.47
C ASP A 102 0.99 -5.04 -28.02
N ASP A 103 1.67 -4.01 -27.53
CA ASP A 103 1.41 -2.63 -27.93
C ASP A 103 2.21 -2.28 -29.18
N GLN A 104 1.55 -2.33 -30.34
CA GLN A 104 2.21 -2.08 -31.61
C GLN A 104 2.65 -0.61 -31.76
N GLU A 105 1.93 0.32 -31.16
CA GLU A 105 2.35 1.71 -31.17
C GLU A 105 3.66 1.90 -30.42
N MET A 106 3.82 1.22 -29.28
CA MET A 106 5.09 1.25 -28.53
C MET A 106 6.23 0.69 -29.36
N GLN A 107 6.00 -0.42 -30.05
CA GLN A 107 7.03 -1.05 -30.86
C GLN A 107 7.43 -0.14 -32.03
N LEU A 108 6.46 0.53 -32.62
CA LEU A 108 6.74 1.48 -33.69
C LEU A 108 7.52 2.69 -33.15
N ALA A 109 7.12 3.24 -32.03
CA ALA A 109 7.82 4.36 -31.42
C ALA A 109 9.28 4.00 -31.11
N LEU A 110 9.52 2.78 -30.62
CA LEU A 110 10.87 2.31 -30.34
C LEU A 110 11.70 2.24 -31.64
N ARG A 111 11.14 1.70 -32.71
CA ARG A 111 11.84 1.59 -33.99
C ARG A 111 12.15 2.96 -34.61
N LEU A 112 11.27 3.92 -34.39
CA LEU A 112 11.46 5.28 -34.94
C LEU A 112 12.31 6.15 -34.02
N GLY A 113 12.70 5.65 -32.85
CA GLY A 113 13.49 6.43 -31.92
C GLY A 113 12.69 7.51 -31.19
N ASP A 114 11.36 7.43 -31.21
CA ASP A 114 10.50 8.39 -30.51
C ASP A 114 10.35 7.95 -29.05
N MET A 115 11.35 8.29 -28.26
CA MET A 115 11.41 7.83 -26.88
C MET A 115 10.41 8.50 -25.96
N ASP A 116 10.00 9.73 -26.28
CA ASP A 116 8.97 10.42 -25.50
C ASP A 116 7.63 9.70 -25.64
N LYS A 117 7.28 9.32 -26.87
CA LYS A 117 6.05 8.57 -27.12
C LYS A 117 6.13 7.18 -26.50
N TYR A 118 7.28 6.52 -26.61
CA TYR A 118 7.50 5.21 -26.00
C TYR A 118 7.27 5.25 -24.50
N ALA A 119 7.86 6.23 -23.81
CA ALA A 119 7.70 6.39 -22.37
C ALA A 119 6.25 6.70 -21.96
N ALA A 120 5.57 7.53 -22.77
CA ALA A 120 4.17 7.87 -22.49
C ALA A 120 3.27 6.64 -22.61
N LEU A 121 3.50 5.80 -23.60
CA LEU A 121 2.73 4.58 -23.81
C LEU A 121 3.03 3.54 -22.71
N GLU A 122 4.28 3.48 -22.27
CA GLU A 122 4.64 2.61 -21.14
C GLU A 122 3.91 3.00 -19.87
N ARG A 123 3.86 4.30 -19.57
CA ARG A 123 3.12 4.80 -18.40
C ARG A 123 1.62 4.51 -18.51
N SER A 124 1.06 4.65 -19.71
CA SER A 124 -0.34 4.34 -19.96
C SER A 124 -0.62 2.86 -19.72
N ASN A 125 0.26 1.97 -20.19
CA ASN A 125 0.11 0.54 -20.00
C ASN A 125 0.25 0.17 -18.52
N ARG A 126 1.15 0.84 -17.79
CA ARG A 126 1.28 0.62 -16.36
C ARG A 126 0.01 1.03 -15.62
N HIS A 127 -0.58 2.15 -15.99
CA HIS A 127 -1.84 2.59 -15.38
C HIS A 127 -2.96 1.59 -15.63
N LYS A 128 -3.04 1.05 -16.85
CA LYS A 128 -4.02 -0.01 -17.16
C LYS A 128 -3.80 -1.24 -16.30
N ALA A 129 -2.55 -1.65 -16.13
CA ALA A 129 -2.22 -2.80 -15.28
C ALA A 129 -2.62 -2.56 -13.84
N GLU A 130 -2.36 -1.38 -13.32
CA GLU A 130 -2.75 -1.02 -11.96
C GLU A 130 -4.26 -1.11 -11.78
N GLU A 131 -5.03 -0.61 -12.73
CA GLU A 131 -6.49 -0.69 -12.65
C GLU A 131 -7.00 -2.12 -12.74
N MET A 132 -6.41 -2.93 -13.60
CA MET A 132 -6.79 -4.33 -13.77
C MET A 132 -6.58 -5.14 -12.48
N LEU A 133 -5.58 -4.79 -11.70
CA LEU A 133 -5.16 -5.56 -10.53
C LEU A 133 -5.61 -4.95 -9.19
N ARG A 134 -6.28 -3.81 -9.22
CA ARG A 134 -6.65 -3.09 -8.00
C ARG A 134 -7.53 -3.93 -7.07
N ASP A 135 -8.52 -4.59 -7.62
CA ASP A 135 -9.43 -5.40 -6.80
C ASP A 135 -8.69 -6.58 -6.15
N SER A 136 -7.75 -7.17 -6.86
CA SER A 136 -6.92 -8.24 -6.30
C SER A 136 -6.04 -7.75 -5.15
N PHE A 137 -5.56 -6.51 -5.26
CA PHE A 137 -4.74 -5.92 -4.22
C PHE A 137 -5.50 -5.85 -2.89
N TYR A 138 -6.78 -5.48 -2.96
CA TYR A 138 -7.59 -5.35 -1.75
C TYR A 138 -8.19 -6.66 -1.28
N ALA A 139 -8.18 -7.69 -2.10
CA ALA A 139 -8.70 -8.99 -1.70
C ALA A 139 -7.81 -9.60 -0.60
N ALA A 140 -8.44 -10.24 0.35
CA ALA A 140 -7.72 -10.80 1.49
C ALA A 140 -6.87 -12.01 1.09
#